data_604c54869ec8248d39f2e10350bc436f
#
_entry.id   604c54869ec8248d39f2e10350bc436f
#
_cell.length_a   1.000
_cell.length_b   1.000
_cell.length_c   1.000
_cell.angle_alpha   90.00
_cell.angle_beta   90.00
_cell.angle_gamma   90.00
#
_symmetry.space_group_name_H-M   'P 1'
#
loop_
_entity.id
_entity.type
_entity.pdbx_description
1 polymer ?
#
loop_
_entity_poly.entity_id
_entity_poly.type
_entity_poly.pdbx_seq_one_letter_code
_entity_poly.pdbx_strand_id
1 'polypeptide(L)'
;VTLKNTLSKNRFTYFFIYHISRTKSNIRFHWIPRIVFNLKKFCRVNNIYKNSQYENMKLFKNTHKGQRCFIVATGPSLTIDDLDKLKNETTFSMNSICLSFDETDWRPTYYGIQDVKVFNLLKNSIEKYELKYKFLSDSISKEKNITDGYFVFPLNYLNHNTFHKNYRSKFSNDSYSVVYDGYSITYSMIQLAVYMGFSEIYLVGVDCNYSINSAQHFKDYGLIEQSSEAVKRMISAFKEAKKFSERSQIKIYNATRGGMLEVFERVNLDEILSTNKELVELREKTI
;
A
#
# COMPACT_ATOMS: atom_id res chain seq x y z
N VAL A 1 -30.22 -35.38 -7.24
CA VAL A 1 -30.71 -34.58 -6.11
C VAL A 1 -29.92 -35.02 -4.89
N THR A 2 -28.92 -34.25 -4.50
CA THR A 2 -27.95 -34.64 -3.47
C THR A 2 -28.59 -34.51 -2.08
N LEU A 3 -28.25 -35.44 -1.17
CA LEU A 3 -28.63 -35.48 0.27
C LEU A 3 -28.61 -34.08 0.94
N LYS A 4 -27.73 -33.19 0.47
CA LYS A 4 -27.56 -31.80 0.90
C LYS A 4 -28.81 -30.95 0.64
N ASN A 5 -29.51 -31.15 -0.48
CA ASN A 5 -30.71 -30.37 -0.84
C ASN A 5 -31.96 -30.79 -0.07
N THR A 6 -32.02 -32.07 0.38
CA THR A 6 -33.13 -32.58 1.20
C THR A 6 -32.98 -32.17 2.66
N LEU A 7 -31.74 -32.16 3.18
CA LEU A 7 -31.43 -31.73 4.55
C LEU A 7 -31.57 -30.21 4.77
N SER A 8 -31.45 -29.41 3.70
CA SER A 8 -31.58 -27.92 3.80
C SER A 8 -33.04 -27.45 3.95
N LYS A 9 -34.03 -28.34 3.74
CA LYS A 9 -35.46 -27.99 3.87
C LYS A 9 -35.93 -27.87 5.33
N ASN A 10 -35.20 -28.44 6.28
CA ASN A 10 -35.54 -28.33 7.69
C ASN A 10 -34.70 -27.21 8.32
N ARG A 11 -35.38 -26.21 8.93
CA ARG A 11 -34.78 -25.01 9.54
C ARG A 11 -33.67 -25.35 10.56
N PHE A 12 -33.82 -26.47 11.29
CA PHE A 12 -32.84 -26.93 12.28
C PHE A 12 -31.58 -27.51 11.62
N THR A 13 -31.75 -28.41 10.63
CA THR A 13 -30.65 -29.01 9.87
C THR A 13 -29.91 -27.96 9.03
N TYR A 14 -30.63 -26.99 8.45
CA TYR A 14 -30.02 -25.84 7.76
C TYR A 14 -29.11 -25.03 8.71
N PHE A 15 -29.59 -24.73 9.92
CA PHE A 15 -28.80 -24.03 10.93
C PHE A 15 -27.49 -24.78 11.25
N PHE A 16 -27.54 -26.06 11.53
CA PHE A 16 -26.33 -26.86 11.80
C PHE A 16 -25.37 -26.92 10.61
N ILE A 17 -25.87 -27.20 9.42
CA ILE A 17 -25.06 -27.23 8.19
C ILE A 17 -24.41 -25.88 7.93
N TYR A 18 -25.14 -24.79 8.09
CA TYR A 18 -24.63 -23.43 7.95
C TYR A 18 -23.50 -23.13 8.95
N HIS A 19 -23.69 -23.46 10.23
CA HIS A 19 -22.66 -23.21 11.25
C HIS A 19 -21.43 -24.08 11.08
N ILE A 20 -21.58 -25.37 10.73
CA ILE A 20 -20.46 -26.25 10.42
C ILE A 20 -19.70 -25.75 9.18
N SER A 21 -20.41 -25.41 8.11
CA SER A 21 -19.79 -24.90 6.90
C SER A 21 -19.05 -23.58 7.16
N ARG A 22 -19.68 -22.68 7.94
CA ARG A 22 -19.06 -21.41 8.35
C ARG A 22 -17.83 -21.62 9.21
N THR A 23 -17.87 -22.56 10.15
CA THR A 23 -16.74 -22.90 11.01
C THR A 23 -15.59 -23.49 10.20
N LYS A 24 -15.87 -24.47 9.31
CA LYS A 24 -14.86 -25.02 8.38
C LYS A 24 -14.25 -23.94 7.49
N SER A 25 -15.07 -23.06 6.95
CA SER A 25 -14.61 -21.92 6.14
C SER A 25 -13.70 -21.00 6.95
N ASN A 26 -14.11 -20.65 8.18
CA ASN A 26 -13.31 -19.82 9.07
C ASN A 26 -11.96 -20.48 9.41
N ILE A 27 -11.92 -21.77 9.72
CA ILE A 27 -10.68 -22.50 9.99
C ILE A 27 -9.77 -22.47 8.76
N ARG A 28 -10.30 -22.84 7.58
CA ARG A 28 -9.51 -22.95 6.35
C ARG A 28 -9.01 -21.63 5.83
N PHE A 29 -9.84 -20.57 5.84
CA PHE A 29 -9.54 -19.31 5.17
C PHE A 29 -9.09 -18.20 6.13
N HIS A 30 -9.24 -18.38 7.45
CA HIS A 30 -8.80 -17.38 8.44
C HIS A 30 -7.73 -17.91 9.39
N TRP A 31 -8.02 -18.99 10.11
CA TRP A 31 -7.14 -19.45 11.18
C TRP A 31 -5.85 -20.06 10.64
N ILE A 32 -5.96 -20.98 9.67
CA ILE A 32 -4.78 -21.64 9.10
C ILE A 32 -3.86 -20.63 8.41
N PRO A 33 -4.31 -19.75 7.48
CA PRO A 33 -3.44 -18.76 6.86
C PRO A 33 -2.80 -17.81 7.88
N ARG A 34 -3.54 -17.43 8.92
CA ARG A 34 -3.01 -16.58 9.99
C ARG A 34 -1.91 -17.26 10.78
N ILE A 35 -2.11 -18.52 11.18
CA ILE A 35 -1.10 -19.29 11.91
C ILE A 35 0.13 -19.48 11.05
N VAL A 36 -0.04 -19.92 9.80
CA VAL A 36 1.08 -20.12 8.86
C VAL A 36 1.86 -18.82 8.63
N PHE A 37 1.15 -17.70 8.43
CA PHE A 37 1.81 -16.40 8.27
C PHE A 37 2.62 -16.04 9.52
N ASN A 38 2.04 -16.18 10.71
CA ASN A 38 2.71 -15.84 11.96
C ASN A 38 3.92 -16.74 12.24
N LEU A 39 3.84 -18.04 11.93
CA LEU A 39 4.97 -18.95 12.03
C LEU A 39 6.10 -18.56 11.07
N LYS A 40 5.77 -18.28 9.80
CA LYS A 40 6.76 -17.81 8.81
C LYS A 40 7.39 -16.48 9.24
N LYS A 41 6.58 -15.54 9.76
CA LYS A 41 7.06 -14.28 10.34
C LYS A 41 8.02 -14.55 11.49
N PHE A 42 7.64 -15.40 12.44
CA PHE A 42 8.46 -15.76 13.59
C PHE A 42 9.80 -16.35 13.15
N CYS A 43 9.81 -17.33 12.25
CA CYS A 43 11.03 -17.93 11.72
C CYS A 43 11.94 -16.90 11.04
N ARG A 44 11.37 -15.96 10.27
CA ARG A 44 12.11 -14.89 9.58
C ARG A 44 12.75 -13.92 10.57
N VAL A 45 11.97 -13.37 11.49
CA VAL A 45 12.44 -12.38 12.47
C VAL A 45 13.53 -12.94 13.39
N ASN A 46 13.42 -14.23 13.73
CA ASN A 46 14.42 -14.91 14.58
C ASN A 46 15.57 -15.56 13.79
N ASN A 47 15.72 -15.24 12.49
CA ASN A 47 16.77 -15.77 11.61
C ASN A 47 16.84 -17.33 11.56
N ILE A 48 15.71 -18.01 11.84
CA ILE A 48 15.61 -19.48 11.71
C ILE A 48 15.62 -19.84 10.21
N TYR A 49 15.03 -18.99 9.38
CA TYR A 49 15.06 -19.07 7.92
C TYR A 49 16.12 -18.08 7.39
N LYS A 50 17.25 -18.60 6.97
CA LYS A 50 18.30 -17.84 6.28
C LYS A 50 17.99 -17.84 4.77
N ASN A 51 18.31 -16.74 4.07
CA ASN A 51 18.11 -16.57 2.62
C ASN A 51 16.64 -16.54 2.17
N SER A 52 15.78 -15.90 2.94
CA SER A 52 14.42 -15.63 2.48
C SER A 52 14.41 -14.53 1.40
N GLN A 53 13.42 -14.56 0.51
CA GLN A 53 13.22 -13.50 -0.52
C GLN A 53 13.06 -12.08 0.07
N TYR A 54 12.91 -11.96 1.38
CA TYR A 54 12.70 -10.70 2.09
C TYR A 54 14.00 -10.11 2.66
N GLU A 55 15.13 -10.83 2.59
CA GLU A 55 16.38 -10.40 3.25
C GLU A 55 16.84 -9.01 2.78
N ASN A 56 16.66 -8.72 1.49
CA ASN A 56 17.00 -7.42 0.91
C ASN A 56 16.19 -6.25 1.50
N MET A 57 15.06 -6.51 2.17
CA MET A 57 14.31 -5.47 2.88
C MET A 57 15.11 -4.86 4.04
N LYS A 58 16.03 -5.62 4.65
CA LYS A 58 16.88 -5.15 5.73
C LYS A 58 17.77 -3.98 5.32
N LEU A 59 18.14 -3.90 4.04
CA LEU A 59 18.96 -2.82 3.49
C LEU A 59 18.30 -1.44 3.60
N PHE A 60 16.99 -1.40 3.70
CA PHE A 60 16.21 -0.15 3.74
C PHE A 60 15.93 0.35 5.15
N LYS A 61 16.18 -0.45 6.19
CA LYS A 61 15.84 -0.07 7.57
C LYS A 61 16.59 1.17 8.00
N ASN A 62 15.84 2.23 8.34
CA ASN A 62 16.37 3.52 8.84
C ASN A 62 17.35 4.24 7.88
N THR A 63 17.31 3.94 6.58
CA THR A 63 18.17 4.60 5.57
C THR A 63 17.87 6.09 5.39
N HIS A 64 16.67 6.53 5.80
CA HIS A 64 16.19 7.92 5.67
C HIS A 64 15.75 8.52 7.02
N LYS A 65 16.50 8.16 8.08
CA LYS A 65 16.14 8.60 9.44
C LYS A 65 16.04 10.12 9.54
N GLY A 66 14.85 10.60 9.96
CA GLY A 66 14.59 12.01 10.18
C GLY A 66 14.33 12.84 8.91
N GLN A 67 14.37 12.21 7.73
CA GLN A 67 14.08 12.88 6.46
C GLN A 67 12.58 12.92 6.17
N ARG A 68 12.20 13.72 5.17
CA ARG A 68 10.85 13.74 4.59
C ARG A 68 10.78 12.93 3.32
N CYS A 69 9.56 12.48 2.97
CA CYS A 69 9.27 11.91 1.67
C CYS A 69 7.85 12.25 1.19
N PHE A 70 7.63 12.05 -0.10
CA PHE A 70 6.33 12.21 -0.73
C PHE A 70 5.84 10.86 -1.27
N ILE A 71 4.63 10.48 -0.92
CA ILE A 71 3.95 9.29 -1.45
C ILE A 71 2.98 9.77 -2.52
N VAL A 72 3.39 9.62 -3.76
CA VAL A 72 2.66 10.05 -4.95
C VAL A 72 1.79 8.91 -5.43
N ALA A 73 0.51 8.95 -5.08
CA ALA A 73 -0.48 7.99 -5.55
C ALA A 73 -0.99 8.36 -6.95
N THR A 74 -1.93 7.60 -7.46
CA THR A 74 -2.40 7.71 -8.86
C THR A 74 -3.86 8.18 -8.95
N GLY A 75 -4.32 8.98 -8.00
CA GLY A 75 -5.65 9.57 -8.05
C GLY A 75 -5.76 10.69 -9.09
N PRO A 76 -6.99 11.04 -9.51
CA PRO A 76 -7.23 11.96 -10.61
C PRO A 76 -6.83 13.43 -10.33
N SER A 77 -6.60 13.80 -9.06
CA SER A 77 -6.12 15.15 -8.70
C SER A 77 -4.65 15.39 -9.01
N LEU A 78 -3.88 14.31 -9.30
CA LEU A 78 -2.46 14.40 -9.65
C LEU A 78 -2.30 15.03 -11.04
N THR A 79 -1.24 15.83 -11.22
CA THR A 79 -0.88 16.41 -12.51
C THR A 79 0.59 16.15 -12.85
N ILE A 80 0.98 16.31 -14.12
CA ILE A 80 2.39 16.24 -14.55
C ILE A 80 3.23 17.31 -13.86
N ASP A 81 2.69 18.53 -13.68
CA ASP A 81 3.36 19.61 -12.97
C ASP A 81 3.72 19.23 -11.53
N ASP A 82 2.87 18.50 -10.83
CA ASP A 82 3.20 17.98 -9.48
C ASP A 82 4.39 17.03 -9.52
N LEU A 83 4.46 16.16 -10.51
CA LEU A 83 5.58 15.23 -10.67
C LEU A 83 6.89 16.01 -10.94
N ASP A 84 6.83 16.98 -11.82
CA ASP A 84 7.99 17.82 -12.15
C ASP A 84 8.51 18.61 -10.95
N LYS A 85 7.62 19.13 -10.11
CA LYS A 85 7.98 19.82 -8.85
C LYS A 85 8.69 18.89 -7.86
N LEU A 86 8.41 17.58 -7.91
CA LEU A 86 8.96 16.58 -7.01
C LEU A 86 10.27 15.92 -7.49
N LYS A 87 10.89 16.41 -8.58
CA LYS A 87 12.11 15.81 -9.17
C LYS A 87 13.28 15.69 -8.18
N ASN A 88 13.40 16.61 -7.25
CA ASN A 88 14.50 16.66 -6.27
C ASN A 88 14.12 16.10 -4.89
N GLU A 89 12.93 15.53 -4.76
CA GLU A 89 12.45 14.97 -3.50
C GLU A 89 12.56 13.44 -3.49
N THR A 90 12.67 12.88 -2.30
CA THR A 90 12.55 11.42 -2.15
C THR A 90 11.08 11.03 -2.26
N THR A 91 10.76 10.26 -3.31
CA THR A 91 9.38 9.92 -3.64
C THR A 91 9.13 8.43 -3.67
N PHE A 92 7.97 8.02 -3.18
CA PHE A 92 7.37 6.72 -3.45
C PHE A 92 6.25 6.88 -4.47
N SER A 93 6.12 5.97 -5.40
CA SER A 93 4.94 5.90 -6.25
C SER A 93 4.59 4.46 -6.61
N MET A 94 3.49 4.24 -7.35
CA MET A 94 2.89 2.93 -7.49
C MET A 94 2.03 2.76 -8.73
N ASN A 95 1.70 1.52 -9.02
CA ASN A 95 0.71 1.13 -10.02
C ASN A 95 0.88 1.87 -11.36
N SER A 96 -0.18 2.54 -11.83
CA SER A 96 -0.25 3.16 -13.16
C SER A 96 0.59 4.42 -13.35
N ILE A 97 1.38 4.86 -12.37
CA ILE A 97 2.25 6.02 -12.53
C ILE A 97 3.25 5.85 -13.69
N CYS A 98 3.67 4.60 -13.97
CA CYS A 98 4.56 4.29 -15.08
C CYS A 98 4.00 4.68 -16.45
N LEU A 99 2.68 4.85 -16.58
CA LEU A 99 2.03 5.29 -17.81
C LEU A 99 2.19 6.79 -18.09
N SER A 100 2.68 7.57 -17.11
CA SER A 100 2.98 8.99 -17.29
C SER A 100 4.43 9.27 -17.65
N PHE A 101 5.29 8.26 -17.69
CA PHE A 101 6.73 8.44 -17.83
C PHE A 101 7.19 8.93 -19.22
N ASP A 102 6.34 8.86 -20.22
CA ASP A 102 6.61 9.48 -21.54
C ASP A 102 6.29 11.01 -21.54
N GLU A 103 5.59 11.50 -20.49
CA GLU A 103 5.16 12.90 -20.39
C GLU A 103 6.02 13.73 -19.41
N THR A 104 6.90 13.09 -18.63
CA THR A 104 7.79 13.74 -17.66
C THR A 104 9.09 12.97 -17.48
N ASP A 105 10.18 13.68 -17.19
CA ASP A 105 11.46 13.06 -16.79
C ASP A 105 11.47 12.60 -15.32
N TRP A 106 10.44 12.95 -14.55
CA TRP A 106 10.35 12.51 -13.16
C TRP A 106 10.23 11.00 -13.06
N ARG A 107 10.98 10.42 -12.12
CA ARG A 107 10.88 9.01 -11.76
C ARG A 107 10.85 8.89 -10.24
N PRO A 108 9.98 8.05 -9.67
CA PRO A 108 9.97 7.83 -8.23
C PRO A 108 11.28 7.17 -7.76
N THR A 109 11.76 7.57 -6.61
CA THR A 109 12.89 6.90 -5.94
C THR A 109 12.51 5.43 -5.64
N TYR A 110 11.29 5.23 -5.18
CA TYR A 110 10.74 3.93 -4.81
C TYR A 110 9.42 3.68 -5.55
N TYR A 111 9.39 2.63 -6.34
CA TYR A 111 8.18 2.21 -7.04
C TYR A 111 7.61 0.96 -6.39
N GLY A 112 6.30 0.86 -6.20
CA GLY A 112 5.64 -0.28 -5.57
C GLY A 112 4.48 -0.85 -6.37
N ILE A 113 4.30 -2.18 -6.28
CA ILE A 113 3.14 -2.89 -6.79
C ILE A 113 2.80 -4.07 -5.89
N GLN A 114 1.51 -4.26 -5.58
CA GLN A 114 1.10 -5.33 -4.66
C GLN A 114 -0.02 -6.22 -5.17
N ASP A 115 -0.80 -5.79 -6.15
CA ASP A 115 -1.92 -6.56 -6.71
C ASP A 115 -1.47 -7.29 -7.98
N VAL A 116 -1.77 -8.59 -8.04
CA VAL A 116 -1.39 -9.46 -9.18
C VAL A 116 -2.07 -9.03 -10.47
N LYS A 117 -3.35 -8.60 -10.41
CA LYS A 117 -4.07 -8.17 -11.62
C LYS A 117 -3.47 -6.88 -12.17
N VAL A 118 -3.19 -5.92 -11.29
CA VAL A 118 -2.53 -4.66 -11.66
C VAL A 118 -1.15 -4.93 -12.25
N PHE A 119 -0.35 -5.82 -11.62
CA PHE A 119 0.95 -6.22 -12.14
C PHE A 119 0.85 -6.80 -13.56
N ASN A 120 -0.09 -7.71 -13.80
CA ASN A 120 -0.25 -8.32 -15.13
C ASN A 120 -0.59 -7.29 -16.22
N LEU A 121 -1.38 -6.27 -15.88
CA LEU A 121 -1.74 -5.19 -16.81
C LEU A 121 -0.57 -4.24 -17.08
N LEU A 122 0.25 -3.95 -16.08
CA LEU A 122 1.27 -2.91 -16.13
C LEU A 122 2.70 -3.42 -16.33
N LYS A 123 2.91 -4.74 -16.34
CA LYS A 123 4.25 -5.36 -16.40
C LYS A 123 5.12 -4.77 -17.51
N ASN A 124 4.62 -4.73 -18.74
CA ASN A 124 5.36 -4.22 -19.89
C ASN A 124 5.73 -2.73 -19.72
N SER A 125 4.82 -1.94 -19.14
CA SER A 125 5.06 -0.51 -18.88
C SER A 125 6.08 -0.30 -17.75
N ILE A 126 6.09 -1.18 -16.73
CA ILE A 126 7.06 -1.14 -15.63
C ILE A 126 8.46 -1.53 -16.15
N GLU A 127 8.53 -2.54 -17.02
CA GLU A 127 9.79 -3.05 -17.57
C GLU A 127 10.40 -2.13 -18.64
N LYS A 128 9.59 -1.26 -19.26
CA LYS A 128 10.05 -0.27 -20.26
C LYS A 128 11.05 0.75 -19.67
N TYR A 129 10.97 1.01 -18.37
CA TYR A 129 11.74 2.06 -17.72
C TYR A 129 12.67 1.51 -16.64
N GLU A 130 13.86 2.11 -16.54
CA GLU A 130 14.79 1.81 -15.47
C GLU A 130 14.34 2.54 -14.19
N LEU A 131 13.87 1.76 -13.20
CA LEU A 131 13.46 2.24 -11.89
C LEU A 131 14.42 1.69 -10.84
N LYS A 132 15.03 2.58 -10.04
CA LYS A 132 16.11 2.25 -9.12
C LYS A 132 15.70 1.22 -8.05
N TYR A 133 14.55 1.42 -7.43
CA TYR A 133 14.06 0.52 -6.38
C TYR A 133 12.61 0.14 -6.66
N LYS A 134 12.38 -1.13 -6.99
CA LYS A 134 11.05 -1.69 -7.26
C LYS A 134 10.63 -2.63 -6.14
N PHE A 135 9.56 -2.29 -5.43
CA PHE A 135 8.96 -3.11 -4.36
C PHE A 135 7.81 -3.95 -4.90
N LEU A 136 7.82 -5.23 -4.55
CA LEU A 136 6.83 -6.21 -4.99
C LEU A 136 6.23 -6.92 -3.78
N SER A 137 4.91 -7.09 -3.73
CA SER A 137 4.30 -7.94 -2.70
C SER A 137 4.68 -9.41 -2.90
N ASP A 138 4.79 -10.14 -1.80
CA ASP A 138 5.07 -11.58 -1.86
C ASP A 138 3.95 -12.42 -2.49
N SER A 139 2.74 -11.89 -2.64
CA SER A 139 1.67 -12.51 -3.41
C SER A 139 2.01 -12.57 -4.91
N ILE A 140 2.51 -11.48 -5.48
CA ILE A 140 2.94 -11.43 -6.87
C ILE A 140 4.18 -12.31 -7.06
N SER A 141 5.18 -12.15 -6.20
CA SER A 141 6.41 -12.94 -6.25
C SER A 141 6.14 -14.44 -6.28
N LYS A 142 5.25 -14.93 -5.41
CA LYS A 142 4.86 -16.35 -5.35
C LYS A 142 4.07 -16.81 -6.57
N GLU A 143 3.14 -16.00 -7.06
CA GLU A 143 2.30 -16.38 -8.19
C GLU A 143 3.07 -16.37 -9.51
N LYS A 144 3.97 -15.42 -9.68
CA LYS A 144 4.72 -15.23 -10.93
C LYS A 144 6.14 -15.80 -10.91
N ASN A 145 6.59 -16.28 -9.74
CA ASN A 145 7.97 -16.75 -9.52
C ASN A 145 9.03 -15.69 -9.92
N ILE A 146 8.76 -14.43 -9.54
CA ILE A 146 9.63 -13.28 -9.85
C ILE A 146 10.20 -12.72 -8.57
N THR A 147 11.53 -12.61 -8.52
CA THR A 147 12.26 -11.91 -7.44
C THR A 147 13.31 -10.97 -8.02
N ASP A 148 13.86 -11.29 -9.18
CA ASP A 148 14.96 -10.54 -9.79
C ASP A 148 14.55 -9.12 -10.17
N GLY A 149 15.35 -8.15 -9.77
CA GLY A 149 15.07 -6.73 -10.00
C GLY A 149 13.99 -6.13 -9.06
N TYR A 150 13.51 -6.90 -8.05
CA TYR A 150 12.51 -6.44 -7.10
C TYR A 150 12.91 -6.72 -5.65
N PHE A 151 12.51 -5.81 -4.77
CA PHE A 151 12.55 -5.98 -3.32
C PHE A 151 11.21 -6.49 -2.84
N VAL A 152 11.17 -7.74 -2.37
CA VAL A 152 9.91 -8.39 -1.98
C VAL A 152 9.57 -8.09 -0.54
N PHE A 153 8.35 -7.61 -0.29
CA PHE A 153 7.85 -7.41 1.06
C PHE A 153 6.73 -8.40 1.44
N PRO A 154 6.67 -8.82 2.72
CA PRO A 154 5.68 -9.79 3.21
C PRO A 154 4.33 -9.12 3.45
N LEU A 155 3.39 -9.30 2.53
CA LEU A 155 2.06 -8.69 2.62
C LEU A 155 1.08 -9.60 3.38
N ASN A 156 0.40 -9.04 4.38
CA ASN A 156 -0.67 -9.70 5.11
C ASN A 156 -2.02 -9.06 4.80
N TYR A 157 -2.86 -9.77 4.06
CA TYR A 157 -4.19 -9.31 3.67
C TYR A 157 -5.23 -9.28 4.80
N LEU A 158 -4.88 -9.66 6.04
CA LEU A 158 -5.79 -9.68 7.20
C LEU A 158 -7.14 -10.39 6.93
N ASN A 159 -7.14 -11.32 5.99
CA ASN A 159 -8.35 -12.02 5.50
C ASN A 159 -9.37 -11.09 4.83
N HIS A 160 -8.93 -10.05 4.15
CA HIS A 160 -9.80 -9.12 3.40
C HIS A 160 -10.63 -9.84 2.30
N ASN A 161 -10.22 -11.04 1.90
CA ASN A 161 -10.94 -11.88 0.93
C ASN A 161 -12.20 -12.54 1.48
N THR A 162 -12.50 -12.38 2.77
CA THR A 162 -13.68 -12.97 3.39
C THR A 162 -14.69 -11.91 3.74
N PHE A 163 -15.98 -12.24 3.56
CA PHE A 163 -17.08 -11.35 3.86
C PHE A 163 -17.17 -11.06 5.37
N HIS A 164 -16.52 -10.00 5.81
CA HIS A 164 -16.72 -9.43 7.14
C HIS A 164 -17.34 -8.05 7.01
N LYS A 165 -18.38 -7.79 7.80
CA LYS A 165 -19.01 -6.47 7.87
C LYS A 165 -18.09 -5.40 8.48
N ASN A 166 -17.07 -5.81 9.24
CA ASN A 166 -16.14 -4.91 9.89
C ASN A 166 -14.80 -4.93 9.15
N TYR A 167 -14.35 -3.79 8.68
CA TYR A 167 -13.05 -3.64 8.06
C TYR A 167 -11.96 -3.83 9.11
N ARG A 168 -10.96 -4.67 8.78
CA ARG A 168 -9.84 -4.92 9.66
C ARG A 168 -8.60 -4.31 9.05
N SER A 169 -7.96 -3.43 9.79
CA SER A 169 -6.70 -2.85 9.41
C SER A 169 -5.72 -2.92 10.57
N LYS A 170 -4.44 -2.98 10.28
CA LYS A 170 -3.33 -2.91 11.21
C LYS A 170 -2.22 -2.11 10.57
N PHE A 171 -1.37 -1.51 11.37
CA PHE A 171 -0.19 -0.80 10.92
C PHE A 171 1.08 -1.49 11.41
N SER A 172 2.12 -1.54 10.57
CA SER A 172 3.43 -2.06 10.92
C SER A 172 4.50 -0.98 10.73
N ASN A 173 5.41 -0.88 11.68
CA ASN A 173 6.64 -0.10 11.57
C ASN A 173 7.86 -0.97 11.24
N ASP A 174 7.65 -2.25 11.01
CA ASP A 174 8.70 -3.20 10.62
C ASP A 174 8.27 -3.99 9.37
N SER A 175 8.57 -3.42 8.21
CA SER A 175 8.19 -3.98 6.91
C SER A 175 8.99 -5.24 6.52
N TYR A 176 10.10 -5.52 7.16
CA TYR A 176 10.76 -6.82 7.06
C TYR A 176 9.94 -7.92 7.74
N SER A 177 9.33 -7.59 8.86
CA SER A 177 8.47 -8.51 9.61
C SER A 177 7.12 -8.72 8.92
N VAL A 178 6.43 -7.65 8.59
CA VAL A 178 5.11 -7.66 7.95
C VAL A 178 4.75 -6.28 7.40
N VAL A 179 4.09 -6.25 6.24
CA VAL A 179 3.32 -5.13 5.74
C VAL A 179 1.86 -5.54 5.76
N TYR A 180 1.00 -4.77 6.40
CA TYR A 180 -0.44 -5.06 6.42
C TYR A 180 -1.14 -4.39 5.24
N ASP A 181 -2.00 -5.15 4.57
CA ASP A 181 -2.87 -4.58 3.55
C ASP A 181 -3.87 -3.60 4.18
N GLY A 182 -4.03 -2.45 3.54
CA GLY A 182 -4.98 -1.40 3.91
C GLY A 182 -5.95 -1.08 2.80
N TYR A 183 -6.26 -2.06 1.96
CA TYR A 183 -7.13 -1.92 0.78
C TYR A 183 -6.58 -0.97 -0.30
N SER A 184 -5.34 -0.51 -0.13
CA SER A 184 -4.62 0.34 -1.07
C SER A 184 -3.13 0.15 -0.91
N ILE A 185 -2.40 0.09 -2.02
CA ILE A 185 -0.93 0.04 -1.98
C ILE A 185 -0.33 1.30 -1.36
N THR A 186 -1.00 2.45 -1.44
CA THR A 186 -0.57 3.68 -0.75
C THR A 186 -0.34 3.43 0.74
N TYR A 187 -1.21 2.64 1.37
CA TYR A 187 -1.05 2.26 2.77
C TYR A 187 0.19 1.40 3.02
N SER A 188 0.53 0.51 2.10
CA SER A 188 1.76 -0.29 2.17
C SER A 188 3.00 0.60 2.01
N MET A 189 2.96 1.60 1.12
CA MET A 189 4.06 2.55 0.94
C MET A 189 4.30 3.40 2.19
N ILE A 190 3.25 3.80 2.92
CA ILE A 190 3.41 4.49 4.22
C ILE A 190 4.17 3.60 5.21
N GLN A 191 3.85 2.32 5.30
CA GLN A 191 4.56 1.39 6.20
C GLN A 191 6.02 1.19 5.78
N LEU A 192 6.31 1.14 4.48
CA LEU A 192 7.68 1.09 3.96
C LEU A 192 8.45 2.37 4.29
N ALA A 193 7.85 3.54 4.09
CA ALA A 193 8.46 4.83 4.43
C ALA A 193 8.78 4.92 5.94
N VAL A 194 7.85 4.51 6.80
CA VAL A 194 8.07 4.43 8.25
C VAL A 194 9.22 3.48 8.60
N TYR A 195 9.29 2.32 7.96
CA TYR A 195 10.38 1.35 8.15
C TYR A 195 11.74 1.92 7.74
N MET A 196 11.76 2.74 6.68
CA MET A 196 12.97 3.43 6.22
C MET A 196 13.38 4.62 7.11
N GLY A 197 12.55 4.98 8.10
CA GLY A 197 12.88 5.99 9.10
C GLY A 197 12.48 7.41 8.73
N PHE A 198 11.66 7.62 7.70
CA PHE A 198 11.13 8.96 7.40
C PHE A 198 10.29 9.48 8.58
N SER A 199 10.53 10.75 8.94
CA SER A 199 9.81 11.43 10.02
C SER A 199 8.62 12.25 9.54
N GLU A 200 8.62 12.67 8.28
CA GLU A 200 7.53 13.41 7.65
C GLU A 200 7.16 12.75 6.32
N ILE A 201 5.87 12.45 6.14
CA ILE A 201 5.33 11.75 4.99
C ILE A 201 4.20 12.59 4.41
N TYR A 202 4.34 13.04 3.16
CA TYR A 202 3.36 13.85 2.46
C TYR A 202 2.65 13.02 1.40
N LEU A 203 1.32 12.94 1.47
CA LEU A 203 0.49 12.19 0.53
C LEU A 203 0.05 13.11 -0.62
N VAL A 204 0.32 12.75 -1.86
CA VAL A 204 -0.05 13.49 -3.07
C VAL A 204 -0.87 12.58 -3.99
N GLY A 205 -1.98 13.07 -4.54
CA GLY A 205 -2.84 12.28 -5.43
C GLY A 205 -3.58 11.13 -4.73
N VAL A 206 -3.83 11.23 -3.41
CA VAL A 206 -4.56 10.22 -2.62
C VAL A 206 -6.01 10.68 -2.46
N ASP A 207 -6.76 10.65 -3.54
CA ASP A 207 -8.12 11.21 -3.63
C ASP A 207 -9.14 10.45 -2.79
N CYS A 208 -8.98 9.13 -2.66
CA CYS A 208 -9.98 8.26 -2.03
C CYS A 208 -11.40 8.50 -2.57
N ASN A 209 -11.54 8.84 -3.85
CA ASN A 209 -12.82 9.07 -4.50
C ASN A 209 -12.99 8.06 -5.66
N TYR A 210 -13.95 7.15 -5.50
CA TYR A 210 -14.28 6.12 -6.48
C TYR A 210 -15.75 6.25 -6.94
N SER A 211 -16.14 7.47 -7.29
CA SER A 211 -17.46 7.68 -7.86
C SER A 211 -17.53 7.10 -9.29
N ILE A 212 -18.64 6.44 -9.59
CA ILE A 212 -18.83 5.73 -10.86
C ILE A 212 -18.76 6.68 -12.08
N ASN A 213 -19.07 7.95 -11.87
CA ASN A 213 -19.18 8.96 -12.92
C ASN A 213 -17.95 9.88 -13.05
N SER A 214 -16.84 9.57 -12.35
CA SER A 214 -15.62 10.39 -12.39
C SER A 214 -14.40 9.53 -12.71
N ALA A 215 -13.35 10.17 -13.22
CA ALA A 215 -12.05 9.54 -13.35
C ALA A 215 -11.59 9.02 -11.97
N GLN A 216 -11.16 7.76 -11.93
CA GLN A 216 -10.69 7.13 -10.69
C GLN A 216 -9.17 7.12 -10.58
N HIS A 217 -8.48 7.29 -11.72
CA HIS A 217 -7.04 7.22 -11.82
C HIS A 217 -6.49 8.38 -12.66
N PHE A 218 -5.27 8.80 -12.33
CA PHE A 218 -4.49 9.78 -13.07
C PHE A 218 -4.27 9.35 -14.54
N LYS A 219 -3.96 8.07 -14.73
CA LYS A 219 -3.88 7.41 -16.05
C LYS A 219 -4.79 6.21 -16.04
N ASP A 220 -5.65 6.10 -17.05
CA ASP A 220 -6.52 4.95 -17.21
C ASP A 220 -5.71 3.72 -17.65
N TYR A 221 -5.96 2.60 -17.02
CA TYR A 221 -5.35 1.30 -17.34
C TYR A 221 -6.37 0.15 -17.35
N GLY A 222 -7.66 0.51 -17.51
CA GLY A 222 -8.74 -0.44 -17.70
C GLY A 222 -9.28 -1.10 -16.44
N LEU A 223 -8.88 -0.67 -15.23
CA LEU A 223 -9.47 -1.12 -13.98
C LEU A 223 -10.32 -0.03 -13.35
N ILE A 224 -11.57 -0.38 -13.08
CA ILE A 224 -12.53 0.48 -12.39
C ILE A 224 -12.95 -0.21 -11.10
N GLU A 225 -12.81 0.48 -9.97
CA GLU A 225 -13.36 0.03 -8.69
C GLU A 225 -14.87 0.31 -8.68
N GLN A 226 -15.66 -0.74 -8.61
CA GLN A 226 -17.12 -0.64 -8.64
C GLN A 226 -17.75 -0.64 -7.24
N SER A 227 -16.96 -0.84 -6.21
CA SER A 227 -17.46 -0.95 -4.84
C SER A 227 -17.55 0.41 -4.15
N SER A 228 -18.75 0.85 -3.86
CA SER A 228 -18.99 2.04 -3.00
C SER A 228 -18.36 1.92 -1.60
N GLU A 229 -18.02 0.70 -1.18
CA GLU A 229 -17.38 0.42 0.10
C GLU A 229 -15.85 0.57 0.06
N ALA A 230 -15.24 0.68 -1.13
CA ALA A 230 -13.79 0.77 -1.27
C ALA A 230 -13.22 1.98 -0.52
N VAL A 231 -13.86 3.14 -0.63
CA VAL A 231 -13.49 4.38 0.07
C VAL A 231 -13.50 4.17 1.59
N LYS A 232 -14.60 3.59 2.12
CA LYS A 232 -14.73 3.35 3.56
C LYS A 232 -13.66 2.39 4.09
N ARG A 233 -13.32 1.36 3.30
CA ARG A 233 -12.26 0.39 3.64
C ARG A 233 -10.90 1.08 3.73
N MET A 234 -10.53 1.85 2.73
CA MET A 234 -9.27 2.59 2.72
C MET A 234 -9.19 3.61 3.85
N ILE A 235 -10.25 4.40 4.07
CA ILE A 235 -10.30 5.36 5.18
C ILE A 235 -10.15 4.65 6.53
N SER A 236 -10.72 3.44 6.71
CA SER A 236 -10.55 2.66 7.94
C SER A 236 -9.08 2.29 8.19
N ALA A 237 -8.32 1.98 7.12
CA ALA A 237 -6.90 1.70 7.21
C ALA A 237 -6.10 2.97 7.51
N PHE A 238 -6.36 4.07 6.81
CA PHE A 238 -5.67 5.34 7.09
C PHE A 238 -5.88 5.84 8.52
N LYS A 239 -7.03 5.56 9.15
CA LYS A 239 -7.24 5.82 10.58
C LYS A 239 -6.28 5.04 11.48
N GLU A 240 -5.90 3.81 11.12
CA GLU A 240 -4.87 3.07 11.86
C GLU A 240 -3.47 3.68 11.66
N ALA A 241 -3.14 4.15 10.45
CA ALA A 241 -1.89 4.91 10.23
C ALA A 241 -1.88 6.23 11.04
N LYS A 242 -3.02 6.93 11.13
CA LYS A 242 -3.14 8.14 11.96
C LYS A 242 -2.90 7.85 13.44
N LYS A 243 -3.53 6.80 13.99
CA LYS A 243 -3.29 6.37 15.38
C LYS A 243 -1.81 6.03 15.64
N PHE A 244 -1.13 5.44 14.67
CA PHE A 244 0.31 5.18 14.77
C PHE A 244 1.10 6.50 14.77
N SER A 245 0.81 7.40 13.84
CA SER A 245 1.42 8.73 13.74
C SER A 245 1.29 9.52 15.06
N GLU A 246 0.10 9.52 15.66
CA GLU A 246 -0.18 10.21 16.94
C GLU A 246 0.60 9.65 18.14
N ARG A 247 1.05 8.37 18.07
CA ARG A 247 1.81 7.69 19.13
C ARG A 247 3.32 7.67 18.88
N SER A 248 3.74 8.13 17.72
CA SER A 248 5.13 8.17 17.28
C SER A 248 5.53 9.61 16.97
N GLN A 249 6.81 9.82 16.68
CA GLN A 249 7.31 11.13 16.23
C GLN A 249 7.17 11.31 14.70
N ILE A 250 6.42 10.43 14.03
CA ILE A 250 6.23 10.46 12.58
C ILE A 250 4.98 11.24 12.25
N LYS A 251 5.10 12.23 11.37
CA LYS A 251 3.98 13.05 10.90
C LYS A 251 3.56 12.61 9.51
N ILE A 252 2.25 12.50 9.30
CA ILE A 252 1.67 12.18 8.00
C ILE A 252 0.72 13.30 7.64
N TYR A 253 0.94 13.92 6.48
CA TYR A 253 0.17 15.05 5.95
C TYR A 253 -0.52 14.67 4.64
N ASN A 254 -1.65 15.31 4.35
CA ASN A 254 -2.35 15.17 3.09
C ASN A 254 -2.14 16.42 2.22
N ALA A 255 -1.25 16.31 1.22
CA ALA A 255 -0.99 17.36 0.22
C ALA A 255 -1.80 17.14 -1.08
N THR A 256 -2.82 16.25 -1.06
CA THR A 256 -3.71 16.02 -2.20
C THR A 256 -4.66 17.21 -2.39
N ARG A 257 -4.79 17.71 -3.62
CA ARG A 257 -5.82 18.70 -3.97
C ARG A 257 -7.19 18.04 -4.01
N GLY A 258 -8.13 18.52 -3.17
CA GLY A 258 -9.47 17.93 -3.09
C GLY A 258 -9.47 16.50 -2.54
N GLY A 259 -10.31 15.62 -3.11
CA GLY A 259 -10.48 14.25 -2.65
C GLY A 259 -11.29 14.12 -1.35
N MET A 260 -11.40 12.90 -0.83
CA MET A 260 -12.21 12.56 0.35
C MET A 260 -11.37 12.11 1.57
N LEU A 261 -10.04 12.16 1.48
CA LEU A 261 -9.16 11.75 2.57
C LEU A 261 -8.98 12.88 3.58
N GLU A 262 -9.80 12.89 4.64
CA GLU A 262 -9.75 13.89 5.73
C GLU A 262 -9.10 13.34 7.02
N VAL A 263 -8.43 12.20 6.93
CA VAL A 263 -7.82 11.55 8.11
C VAL A 263 -6.58 12.30 8.61
N PHE A 264 -5.80 12.85 7.68
CA PHE A 264 -4.56 13.57 7.96
C PHE A 264 -4.75 15.07 7.75
N GLU A 265 -3.94 15.86 8.44
CA GLU A 265 -3.90 17.30 8.26
C GLU A 265 -3.60 17.64 6.80
N ARG A 266 -4.40 18.56 6.21
CA ARG A 266 -4.19 19.04 4.86
C ARG A 266 -3.12 20.12 4.83
N VAL A 267 -2.25 20.03 3.84
CA VAL A 267 -1.19 21.00 3.58
C VAL A 267 -1.15 21.32 2.09
N ASN A 268 -0.58 22.48 1.75
CA ASN A 268 -0.38 22.89 0.36
C ASN A 268 0.98 22.38 -0.13
N LEU A 269 0.99 21.64 -1.26
CA LEU A 269 2.22 21.08 -1.83
C LEU A 269 3.25 22.16 -2.18
N ASP A 270 2.79 23.25 -2.82
CA ASP A 270 3.68 24.32 -3.27
C ASP A 270 4.32 25.08 -2.08
N GLU A 271 3.57 25.29 -1.00
CA GLU A 271 4.09 25.90 0.24
C GLU A 271 5.14 25.03 0.89
N ILE A 272 4.91 23.71 0.97
CA ILE A 272 5.87 22.75 1.55
C ILE A 272 7.17 22.69 0.74
N LEU A 273 7.08 22.79 -0.58
CA LEU A 273 8.24 22.75 -1.45
C LEU A 273 9.03 24.09 -1.41
N SER A 274 8.36 25.23 -1.33
CA SER A 274 9.00 26.56 -1.25
C SER A 274 9.76 26.75 0.06
N THR A 275 9.16 26.42 1.20
CA THR A 275 9.78 26.54 2.52
C THR A 275 11.12 25.78 2.60
N ASN A 276 11.24 24.66 1.91
CA ASN A 276 12.48 23.88 1.91
C ASN A 276 13.57 24.52 1.05
N LYS A 277 13.23 25.16 -0.08
CA LYS A 277 14.21 25.87 -0.91
C LYS A 277 14.85 26.99 -0.11
N GLU A 278 14.06 27.77 0.61
CA GLU A 278 14.57 28.86 1.45
C GLU A 278 15.50 28.35 2.57
N LEU A 279 15.16 27.24 3.21
CA LEU A 279 16.01 26.63 4.25
C LEU A 279 17.34 26.08 3.71
N VAL A 280 17.36 25.53 2.50
CA VAL A 280 18.57 25.05 1.83
C VAL A 280 19.45 26.23 1.44
N GLU A 281 18.90 27.26 0.81
CA GLU A 281 19.63 28.47 0.43
C GLU A 281 20.22 29.23 1.63
N LEU A 282 19.51 29.26 2.76
CA LEU A 282 20.02 29.85 4.00
C LEU A 282 21.21 29.05 4.57
N ARG A 283 21.17 27.73 4.49
CA ARG A 283 22.28 26.86 4.93
C ARG A 283 23.51 27.01 4.05
N GLU A 284 23.34 27.10 2.74
CA GLU A 284 24.46 27.30 1.79
C GLU A 284 25.11 28.70 1.94
N LYS A 285 24.37 29.72 2.36
CA LYS A 285 24.91 31.07 2.64
C LYS A 285 25.60 31.20 4.01
N THR A 286 25.48 30.17 4.87
CA THR A 286 26.02 30.19 6.25
C THR A 286 27.29 29.32 6.39
N ILE A 287 27.71 28.64 5.32
CA ILE A 287 28.96 27.91 5.16
C ILE A 287 29.94 28.75 4.33
#